data_3974d38aa76e027fa6217316af16d99b
#
_entry.id   3974d38aa76e027fa6217316af16d99b
#
_cell.length_a   1.000
_cell.length_b   1.000
_cell.length_c   1.000
_cell.angle_alpha   90.00
_cell.angle_beta   90.00
_cell.angle_gamma   90.00
#
_symmetry.space_group_name_H-M   'P 1'
#
loop_
_entity.id
_entity.type
_entity.pdbx_description
1 polymer ?
#
loop_
_entity_poly.entity_id
_entity_poly.type
_entity_poly.pdbx_seq_one_letter_code
_entity_poly.pdbx_strand_id
1 'polypeptide(L)'
;MRHSTTFLMLLIVASILVLMFLNLVLGSVSIPLKSVWNIVCGIGEEPVTWQNIVWKSRLPQALTALVAGAGLAISGLQMQTVFRNPLAGPSVLGISSGASMGVAFVVLLSGSLGGVALSKLGFKGEIALSIAAVIGSLSVMALIVYVSQKVKGNVTLLIIGVMIGYVANAVIGVLKFFSVEEDIRAYVIWGLGSFSRVSGNQMMLFVAIMAILIPLSFLLIKTLNLMLLGDGYARNLGLNIKRARLLVITSAGVLTAIVTAYCGPIIFLGLAVPHLCRAIFQTSDHRILMPAVLFAGAALALVCNLIARMPGFEGALPVNSVTALVGAPVIASVLFSKRKNELNE
;
A
#
# COMPACT_ATOMS: atom_id res chain seq x y z
N MET A 1 31.62 -2.86 1.98
CA MET A 1 30.16 -2.99 2.13
C MET A 1 29.43 -1.67 2.49
N ARG A 2 29.90 -0.89 3.47
CA ARG A 2 29.19 0.34 3.93
C ARG A 2 29.06 1.43 2.85
N HIS A 3 30.07 1.64 2.01
CA HIS A 3 30.03 2.61 0.90
C HIS A 3 29.03 2.21 -0.21
N SER A 4 28.90 0.91 -0.48
CA SER A 4 27.96 0.40 -1.50
C SER A 4 26.50 0.59 -1.06
N THR A 5 26.17 0.36 0.23
CA THR A 5 24.79 0.56 0.75
C THR A 5 24.37 2.02 0.72
N THR A 6 25.27 2.94 1.11
CA THR A 6 24.98 4.39 1.06
C THR A 6 24.77 4.86 -0.37
N PHE A 7 25.62 4.41 -1.31
CA PHE A 7 25.50 4.74 -2.72
C PHE A 7 24.15 4.25 -3.31
N LEU A 8 23.76 3.01 -3.02
CA LEU A 8 22.47 2.47 -3.46
C LEU A 8 21.27 3.24 -2.89
N MET A 9 21.34 3.63 -1.62
CA MET A 9 20.32 4.47 -0.99
C MET A 9 20.19 5.82 -1.68
N LEU A 10 21.32 6.50 -1.94
CA LEU A 10 21.33 7.78 -2.65
C LEU A 10 20.77 7.65 -4.07
N LEU A 11 21.08 6.56 -4.77
CA LEU A 11 20.55 6.29 -6.09
C LEU A 11 19.01 6.10 -6.08
N ILE A 12 18.46 5.39 -5.09
CA ILE A 12 17.02 5.24 -4.94
C ILE A 12 16.38 6.61 -4.62
N VAL A 13 16.95 7.39 -3.72
CA VAL A 13 16.44 8.73 -3.40
C VAL A 13 16.49 9.66 -4.62
N ALA A 14 17.58 9.64 -5.38
CA ALA A 14 17.68 10.39 -6.62
C ALA A 14 16.62 9.94 -7.65
N SER A 15 16.38 8.64 -7.76
CA SER A 15 15.33 8.11 -8.64
C SER A 15 13.93 8.60 -8.25
N ILE A 16 13.64 8.77 -6.96
CA ILE A 16 12.36 9.33 -6.48
C ILE A 16 12.17 10.76 -6.98
N LEU A 17 13.21 11.61 -6.91
CA LEU A 17 13.12 12.99 -7.40
C LEU A 17 12.84 13.03 -8.90
N VAL A 18 13.54 12.20 -9.68
CA VAL A 18 13.32 12.07 -11.12
C VAL A 18 11.91 11.56 -11.41
N LEU A 19 11.45 10.51 -10.71
CA LEU A 19 10.12 9.93 -10.87
C LEU A 19 9.01 10.91 -10.46
N MET A 20 9.22 11.68 -9.39
CA MET A 20 8.30 12.75 -9.00
C MET A 20 8.14 13.78 -10.11
N PHE A 21 9.27 14.25 -10.65
CA PHE A 21 9.25 15.20 -11.76
C PHE A 21 8.56 14.61 -13.00
N LEU A 22 8.88 13.38 -13.37
CA LEU A 22 8.20 12.68 -14.48
C LEU A 22 6.68 12.54 -14.25
N ASN A 23 6.25 12.29 -13.02
CA ASN A 23 4.82 12.23 -12.67
C ASN A 23 4.12 13.60 -12.83
N LEU A 24 4.84 14.72 -12.71
CA LEU A 24 4.29 16.06 -12.97
C LEU A 24 4.24 16.38 -14.46
N VAL A 25 5.22 15.88 -15.25
CA VAL A 25 5.31 16.14 -16.68
C VAL A 25 4.43 15.23 -17.52
N LEU A 26 4.47 13.91 -17.22
CA LEU A 26 3.75 12.89 -18.00
C LEU A 26 2.32 12.67 -17.47
N GLY A 27 1.39 12.45 -18.39
CA GLY A 27 -0.01 12.16 -18.06
C GLY A 27 -0.88 12.19 -19.31
N SER A 28 -2.19 11.94 -19.14
CA SER A 28 -3.17 11.89 -20.24
C SER A 28 -3.25 13.18 -21.08
N VAL A 29 -2.99 14.33 -20.46
CA VAL A 29 -2.89 15.63 -21.16
C VAL A 29 -1.42 15.96 -21.36
N SER A 30 -1.01 16.22 -22.61
CA SER A 30 0.36 16.65 -22.92
C SER A 30 0.56 18.12 -22.52
N ILE A 31 1.40 18.38 -21.55
CA ILE A 31 1.83 19.73 -21.15
C ILE A 31 3.32 19.84 -21.46
N PRO A 32 3.76 20.89 -22.18
CA PRO A 32 5.18 21.08 -22.48
C PRO A 32 6.03 21.12 -21.21
N LEU A 33 7.20 20.51 -21.27
CA LEU A 33 8.12 20.42 -20.12
C LEU A 33 8.46 21.80 -19.55
N LYS A 34 8.67 22.80 -20.44
CA LYS A 34 8.93 24.20 -20.06
C LYS A 34 7.77 24.80 -19.27
N SER A 35 6.52 24.52 -19.68
CA SER A 35 5.34 25.03 -18.97
C SER A 35 5.16 24.36 -17.60
N VAL A 36 5.44 23.06 -17.48
CA VAL A 36 5.44 22.39 -16.16
C VAL A 36 6.49 23.00 -15.24
N TRP A 37 7.69 23.27 -15.75
CA TRP A 37 8.75 23.92 -14.99
C TRP A 37 8.35 25.32 -14.56
N ASN A 38 7.78 26.12 -15.46
CA ASN A 38 7.28 27.46 -15.16
C ASN A 38 6.22 27.45 -14.06
N ILE A 39 5.25 26.49 -14.14
CA ILE A 39 4.19 26.33 -13.14
C ILE A 39 4.78 25.98 -11.77
N VAL A 40 5.75 25.06 -11.71
CA VAL A 40 6.37 24.63 -10.45
C VAL A 40 7.20 25.74 -9.83
N CYS A 41 7.91 26.53 -10.65
CA CYS A 41 8.74 27.64 -10.19
C CYS A 41 7.94 28.94 -9.99
N GLY A 42 6.67 29.00 -10.40
CA GLY A 42 5.88 30.23 -10.34
C GLY A 42 6.34 31.32 -11.32
N ILE A 43 6.92 30.92 -12.46
CA ILE A 43 7.50 31.83 -13.47
C ILE A 43 6.55 31.94 -14.66
N GLY A 44 6.15 33.16 -15.01
CA GLY A 44 5.33 33.42 -16.20
C GLY A 44 3.83 33.10 -16.04
N GLU A 45 3.06 33.47 -17.07
CA GLU A 45 1.62 33.23 -17.12
C GLU A 45 1.32 32.00 -17.98
N GLU A 46 1.23 30.84 -17.34
CA GLU A 46 0.79 29.60 -18.00
C GLU A 46 -0.75 29.47 -17.92
N PRO A 47 -1.41 28.77 -18.87
CA PRO A 47 -2.86 28.58 -18.83
C PRO A 47 -3.35 28.02 -17.51
N VAL A 48 -4.41 28.61 -16.95
CA VAL A 48 -5.02 28.21 -15.67
C VAL A 48 -5.40 26.71 -15.66
N THR A 49 -5.81 26.18 -16.83
CA THR A 49 -6.11 24.77 -17.00
C THR A 49 -4.89 23.87 -16.69
N TRP A 50 -3.71 24.24 -17.21
CA TRP A 50 -2.47 23.50 -16.96
C TRP A 50 -2.02 23.60 -15.50
N GLN A 51 -2.12 24.79 -14.92
CA GLN A 51 -1.86 24.98 -13.49
C GLN A 51 -2.75 24.08 -12.62
N ASN A 52 -4.07 24.05 -12.91
CA ASN A 52 -5.00 23.18 -12.19
C ASN A 52 -4.68 21.69 -12.38
N ILE A 53 -4.27 21.24 -13.58
CA ILE A 53 -3.85 19.85 -13.82
C ILE A 53 -2.62 19.50 -12.99
N VAL A 54 -1.62 20.37 -12.96
CA VAL A 54 -0.38 20.12 -12.21
C VAL A 54 -0.65 20.12 -10.70
N TRP A 55 -1.27 21.17 -10.17
CA TRP A 55 -1.43 21.36 -8.72
C TRP A 55 -2.57 20.57 -8.10
N LYS A 56 -3.71 20.41 -8.81
CA LYS A 56 -4.91 19.77 -8.26
C LYS A 56 -5.08 18.30 -8.66
N SER A 57 -4.31 17.82 -9.65
CA SER A 57 -4.40 16.45 -10.11
C SER A 57 -3.06 15.71 -10.01
N ARG A 58 -2.03 16.17 -10.75
CA ARG A 58 -0.76 15.42 -10.86
C ARG A 58 0.03 15.37 -9.57
N LEU A 59 0.21 16.48 -8.89
CA LEU A 59 0.94 16.56 -7.64
C LEU A 59 0.28 15.74 -6.52
N PRO A 60 -1.04 15.89 -6.25
CA PRO A 60 -1.72 15.06 -5.26
C PRO A 60 -1.60 13.56 -5.54
N GLN A 61 -1.76 13.14 -6.80
CA GLN A 61 -1.61 11.74 -7.18
C GLN A 61 -0.19 11.21 -6.95
N ALA A 62 0.83 11.98 -7.34
CA ALA A 62 2.23 11.60 -7.15
C ALA A 62 2.60 11.51 -5.67
N LEU A 63 2.17 12.47 -4.84
CA LEU A 63 2.36 12.43 -3.39
C LEU A 63 1.62 11.25 -2.75
N THR A 64 0.39 10.99 -3.18
CA THR A 64 -0.38 9.84 -2.70
C THR A 64 0.32 8.53 -3.06
N ALA A 65 0.81 8.37 -4.30
CA ALA A 65 1.54 7.19 -4.73
C ALA A 65 2.82 6.98 -3.91
N LEU A 66 3.60 8.05 -3.71
CA LEU A 66 4.84 8.03 -2.94
C LEU A 66 4.59 7.53 -1.51
N VAL A 67 3.63 8.14 -0.83
CA VAL A 67 3.34 7.86 0.59
C VAL A 67 2.66 6.50 0.76
N ALA A 68 1.72 6.15 -0.13
CA ALA A 68 1.07 4.84 -0.11
C ALA A 68 2.07 3.70 -0.39
N GLY A 69 2.95 3.88 -1.37
CA GLY A 69 4.00 2.91 -1.69
C GLY A 69 4.95 2.68 -0.52
N ALA A 70 5.41 3.76 0.12
CA ALA A 70 6.25 3.69 1.32
C ALA A 70 5.57 2.92 2.45
N GLY A 71 4.32 3.27 2.77
CA GLY A 71 3.56 2.65 3.85
C GLY A 71 3.29 1.16 3.63
N LEU A 72 2.85 0.78 2.42
CA LEU A 72 2.61 -0.63 2.08
C LEU A 72 3.90 -1.46 2.10
N ALA A 73 5.00 -0.91 1.60
CA ALA A 73 6.28 -1.61 1.58
C ALA A 73 6.80 -1.85 3.00
N ILE A 74 6.72 -0.87 3.90
CA ILE A 74 7.06 -1.03 5.32
C ILE A 74 6.15 -2.07 5.98
N SER A 75 4.84 -1.97 5.78
CA SER A 75 3.88 -2.95 6.29
C SER A 75 4.22 -4.36 5.82
N GLY A 76 4.58 -4.53 4.55
CA GLY A 76 5.03 -5.80 3.99
C GLY A 76 6.29 -6.34 4.66
N LEU A 77 7.31 -5.50 4.87
CA LEU A 77 8.54 -5.88 5.57
C LEU A 77 8.25 -6.38 6.99
N GLN A 78 7.39 -5.68 7.72
CA GLN A 78 6.96 -6.04 9.06
C GLN A 78 6.25 -7.40 9.07
N MET A 79 5.32 -7.63 8.13
CA MET A 79 4.59 -8.89 8.01
C MET A 79 5.52 -10.06 7.66
N GLN A 80 6.40 -9.89 6.69
CA GLN A 80 7.38 -10.92 6.31
C GLN A 80 8.28 -11.31 7.48
N THR A 81 8.63 -10.36 8.33
CA THR A 81 9.46 -10.60 9.52
C THR A 81 8.69 -11.36 10.61
N VAL A 82 7.45 -10.93 10.93
CA VAL A 82 6.61 -11.59 11.96
C VAL A 82 6.30 -13.02 11.58
N PHE A 83 5.93 -13.25 10.31
CA PHE A 83 5.56 -14.58 9.82
C PHE A 83 6.75 -15.42 9.38
N ARG A 84 7.95 -14.86 9.33
CA ARG A 84 9.17 -15.50 8.78
C ARG A 84 8.89 -16.14 7.42
N ASN A 85 8.08 -15.47 6.64
CA ASN A 85 7.66 -15.91 5.33
C ASN A 85 7.80 -14.76 4.34
N PRO A 86 8.67 -14.87 3.33
CA PRO A 86 8.88 -13.81 2.35
C PRO A 86 7.64 -13.53 1.49
N LEU A 87 6.67 -14.44 1.48
CA LEU A 87 5.41 -14.29 0.76
C LEU A 87 4.28 -13.73 1.63
N ALA A 88 4.54 -13.43 2.90
CA ALA A 88 3.55 -12.82 3.78
C ALA A 88 3.40 -11.32 3.46
N GLY A 89 2.44 -10.97 2.64
CA GLY A 89 2.05 -9.58 2.40
C GLY A 89 1.07 -9.05 3.45
N PRO A 90 0.87 -7.74 3.53
CA PRO A 90 -0.06 -7.15 4.49
C PRO A 90 -1.53 -7.54 4.23
N SER A 91 -1.88 -7.86 2.99
CA SER A 91 -3.21 -8.32 2.58
C SER A 91 -3.55 -9.73 3.06
N VAL A 92 -2.54 -10.56 3.37
CA VAL A 92 -2.76 -11.98 3.77
C VAL A 92 -3.51 -12.10 5.10
N LEU A 93 -3.42 -11.10 5.98
CA LEU A 93 -4.19 -11.06 7.23
C LEU A 93 -5.68 -10.70 7.04
N GLY A 94 -6.15 -10.53 5.82
CA GLY A 94 -7.54 -10.17 5.55
C GLY A 94 -7.90 -8.70 5.85
N ILE A 95 -6.92 -7.85 6.21
CA ILE A 95 -7.17 -6.44 6.56
C ILE A 95 -7.75 -5.68 5.36
N SER A 96 -7.18 -5.88 4.17
CA SER A 96 -7.73 -5.29 2.94
C SER A 96 -9.10 -5.88 2.57
N SER A 97 -9.34 -7.17 2.85
CA SER A 97 -10.66 -7.78 2.67
C SER A 97 -11.69 -7.20 3.65
N GLY A 98 -11.28 -6.89 4.88
CA GLY A 98 -12.08 -6.16 5.85
C GLY A 98 -12.47 -4.76 5.35
N ALA A 99 -11.51 -4.01 4.80
CA ALA A 99 -11.78 -2.73 4.17
C ALA A 99 -12.81 -2.86 3.03
N SER A 100 -12.59 -3.85 2.14
CA SER A 100 -13.49 -4.13 1.03
C SER A 100 -14.90 -4.52 1.49
N MET A 101 -15.02 -5.29 2.57
CA MET A 101 -16.29 -5.66 3.19
C MET A 101 -17.00 -4.44 3.79
N GLY A 102 -16.26 -3.56 4.50
CA GLY A 102 -16.83 -2.31 5.03
C GLY A 102 -17.39 -1.41 3.93
N VAL A 103 -16.65 -1.24 2.82
CA VAL A 103 -17.11 -0.51 1.65
C VAL A 103 -18.30 -1.20 0.99
N ALA A 104 -18.29 -2.53 0.88
CA ALA A 104 -19.41 -3.29 0.33
C ALA A 104 -20.71 -3.05 1.10
N PHE A 105 -20.66 -3.02 2.44
CA PHE A 105 -21.84 -2.70 3.26
C PHE A 105 -22.40 -1.31 2.95
N VAL A 106 -21.53 -0.31 2.74
CA VAL A 106 -21.99 1.05 2.49
C VAL A 106 -22.45 1.22 1.03
N VAL A 107 -21.73 0.68 0.04
CA VAL A 107 -22.08 0.83 -1.39
C VAL A 107 -23.25 -0.04 -1.79
N LEU A 108 -23.17 -1.35 -1.48
CA LEU A 108 -24.11 -2.34 -2.00
C LEU A 108 -25.45 -2.37 -1.26
N LEU A 109 -25.50 -1.92 0.01
CA LEU A 109 -26.77 -1.80 0.75
C LEU A 109 -27.46 -0.45 0.55
N SER A 110 -26.76 0.60 0.16
CA SER A 110 -27.36 1.93 0.02
C SER A 110 -28.47 1.97 -1.04
N GLY A 111 -28.29 1.28 -2.17
CA GLY A 111 -29.30 1.19 -3.22
C GLY A 111 -30.48 0.28 -2.86
N SER A 112 -30.23 -0.84 -2.20
CA SER A 112 -31.25 -1.84 -1.84
C SER A 112 -32.20 -1.40 -0.71
N LEU A 113 -31.75 -0.47 0.15
CA LEU A 113 -32.55 0.09 1.27
C LEU A 113 -33.29 1.39 0.90
N GLY A 114 -33.39 1.74 -0.38
CA GLY A 114 -34.07 2.97 -0.84
C GLY A 114 -33.30 4.25 -0.54
N GLY A 115 -32.01 4.14 -0.20
CA GLY A 115 -31.12 5.28 0.01
C GLY A 115 -30.67 5.96 -1.28
N VAL A 116 -30.15 7.18 -1.18
CA VAL A 116 -29.53 7.88 -2.30
C VAL A 116 -28.22 7.17 -2.63
N ALA A 117 -28.06 6.71 -3.88
CA ALA A 117 -26.81 6.09 -4.32
C ALA A 117 -25.62 6.98 -3.96
N LEU A 118 -24.59 6.40 -3.33
CA LEU A 118 -23.41 7.15 -2.86
C LEU A 118 -22.70 7.89 -3.99
N SER A 119 -22.83 7.39 -5.23
CA SER A 119 -22.35 8.08 -6.44
C SER A 119 -22.92 9.48 -6.62
N LYS A 120 -24.13 9.74 -6.10
CA LYS A 120 -24.79 11.07 -6.14
C LYS A 120 -24.35 12.02 -5.04
N LEU A 121 -23.67 11.51 -3.99
CA LEU A 121 -23.21 12.31 -2.84
C LEU A 121 -21.84 12.99 -3.05
N GLY A 122 -21.16 12.76 -4.18
CA GLY A 122 -19.86 13.36 -4.49
C GLY A 122 -18.85 13.22 -3.36
N PHE A 123 -18.27 14.34 -2.92
CA PHE A 123 -17.22 14.38 -1.86
C PHE A 123 -17.65 13.72 -0.53
N LYS A 124 -18.92 13.86 -0.13
CA LYS A 124 -19.45 13.20 1.09
C LYS A 124 -19.46 11.67 0.93
N GLY A 125 -19.73 11.16 -0.28
CA GLY A 125 -19.67 9.76 -0.58
C GLY A 125 -18.25 9.20 -0.46
N GLU A 126 -17.23 9.90 -0.95
CA GLU A 126 -15.83 9.49 -0.84
C GLU A 126 -15.34 9.39 0.61
N ILE A 127 -15.76 10.35 1.47
CA ILE A 127 -15.44 10.31 2.90
C ILE A 127 -16.12 9.10 3.56
N ALA A 128 -17.40 8.85 3.25
CA ALA A 128 -18.13 7.72 3.77
C ALA A 128 -17.47 6.38 3.40
N LEU A 129 -16.99 6.25 2.15
CA LEU A 129 -16.23 5.07 1.70
C LEU A 129 -14.93 4.89 2.48
N SER A 130 -14.18 5.98 2.68
CA SER A 130 -12.93 5.93 3.44
C SER A 130 -13.16 5.54 4.89
N ILE A 131 -14.18 6.08 5.55
CA ILE A 131 -14.56 5.72 6.92
C ILE A 131 -15.00 4.26 7.00
N ALA A 132 -15.84 3.80 6.08
CA ALA A 132 -16.29 2.41 6.02
C ALA A 132 -15.12 1.43 5.82
N ALA A 133 -14.18 1.77 4.95
CA ALA A 133 -12.96 0.99 4.74
C ALA A 133 -12.08 0.93 6.01
N VAL A 134 -11.90 2.06 6.70
CA VAL A 134 -11.16 2.10 7.98
C VAL A 134 -11.86 1.22 9.03
N ILE A 135 -13.16 1.37 9.23
CA ILE A 135 -13.90 0.57 10.21
C ILE A 135 -13.81 -0.93 9.88
N GLY A 136 -14.02 -1.31 8.61
CA GLY A 136 -13.94 -2.69 8.18
C GLY A 136 -12.54 -3.29 8.38
N SER A 137 -11.48 -2.56 8.02
CA SER A 137 -10.11 -3.01 8.21
C SER A 137 -9.71 -3.08 9.67
N LEU A 138 -10.09 -2.10 10.50
CA LEU A 138 -9.81 -2.10 11.94
C LEU A 138 -10.57 -3.22 12.66
N SER A 139 -11.78 -3.56 12.25
CA SER A 139 -12.57 -4.69 12.80
C SER A 139 -11.84 -6.01 12.54
N VAL A 140 -11.39 -6.26 11.31
CA VAL A 140 -10.60 -7.45 10.99
C VAL A 140 -9.27 -7.45 11.71
N MET A 141 -8.58 -6.31 11.79
CA MET A 141 -7.34 -6.19 12.54
C MET A 141 -7.54 -6.49 14.03
N ALA A 142 -8.59 -5.99 14.65
CA ALA A 142 -8.93 -6.29 16.06
C ALA A 142 -9.18 -7.79 16.27
N LEU A 143 -9.87 -8.44 15.33
CA LEU A 143 -10.07 -9.89 15.34
C LEU A 143 -8.74 -10.65 15.23
N ILE A 144 -7.87 -10.27 14.29
CA ILE A 144 -6.53 -10.88 14.12
C ILE A 144 -5.68 -10.68 15.37
N VAL A 145 -5.68 -9.49 15.95
CA VAL A 145 -4.98 -9.19 17.20
C VAL A 145 -5.50 -10.07 18.35
N TYR A 146 -6.80 -10.20 18.50
CA TYR A 146 -7.42 -11.07 19.51
C TYR A 146 -7.00 -12.54 19.32
N VAL A 147 -7.09 -13.04 18.10
CA VAL A 147 -6.70 -14.41 17.76
C VAL A 147 -5.20 -14.64 17.97
N SER A 148 -4.35 -13.66 17.63
CA SER A 148 -2.90 -13.76 17.78
C SER A 148 -2.43 -13.97 19.21
N GLN A 149 -3.24 -13.57 20.20
CA GLN A 149 -2.95 -13.78 21.62
C GLN A 149 -3.27 -15.21 22.09
N LYS A 150 -4.21 -15.89 21.40
CA LYS A 150 -4.71 -17.22 21.77
C LYS A 150 -4.03 -18.35 21.01
N VAL A 151 -3.54 -18.07 19.78
CA VAL A 151 -2.98 -19.07 18.91
C VAL A 151 -1.46 -19.15 19.05
N LYS A 152 -0.95 -20.38 19.17
CA LYS A 152 0.50 -20.66 19.16
C LYS A 152 0.93 -20.98 17.73
N GLY A 153 1.77 -20.12 17.15
CA GLY A 153 2.37 -20.34 15.83
C GLY A 153 1.99 -19.30 14.78
N ASN A 154 2.97 -18.96 13.94
CA ASN A 154 2.83 -17.93 12.91
C ASN A 154 1.99 -18.44 11.72
N VAL A 155 2.16 -19.74 11.37
CA VAL A 155 1.44 -20.36 10.24
C VAL A 155 -0.07 -20.42 10.51
N THR A 156 -0.46 -20.80 11.73
CA THR A 156 -1.89 -20.86 12.12
C THR A 156 -2.54 -19.48 12.05
N LEU A 157 -1.85 -18.45 12.51
CA LEU A 157 -2.37 -17.07 12.41
C LEU A 157 -2.53 -16.61 10.96
N LEU A 158 -1.58 -16.99 10.10
CA LEU A 158 -1.65 -16.70 8.67
C LEU A 158 -2.84 -17.41 8.00
N ILE A 159 -3.06 -18.68 8.32
CA ILE A 159 -4.22 -19.45 7.80
C ILE A 159 -5.53 -18.79 8.25
N ILE A 160 -5.65 -18.39 9.52
CA ILE A 160 -6.85 -17.73 10.03
C ILE A 160 -7.06 -16.39 9.30
N GLY A 161 -6.01 -15.61 9.03
CA GLY A 161 -6.11 -14.39 8.23
C GLY A 161 -6.68 -14.64 6.84
N VAL A 162 -6.21 -15.69 6.16
CA VAL A 162 -6.74 -16.11 4.85
C VAL A 162 -8.20 -16.52 4.94
N MET A 163 -8.57 -17.30 5.98
CA MET A 163 -9.97 -17.72 6.20
C MET A 163 -10.90 -16.52 6.43
N ILE A 164 -10.47 -15.51 7.20
CA ILE A 164 -11.22 -14.26 7.38
C ILE A 164 -11.41 -13.56 6.02
N GLY A 165 -10.37 -13.54 5.18
CA GLY A 165 -10.48 -13.02 3.81
C GLY A 165 -11.53 -13.75 2.97
N TYR A 166 -11.60 -15.08 3.05
CA TYR A 166 -12.64 -15.86 2.36
C TYR A 166 -14.04 -15.57 2.88
N VAL A 167 -14.22 -15.46 4.21
CA VAL A 167 -15.51 -15.09 4.80
C VAL A 167 -15.94 -13.71 4.36
N ALA A 168 -15.02 -12.72 4.37
CA ALA A 168 -15.32 -11.38 3.88
C ALA A 168 -15.74 -11.40 2.40
N ASN A 169 -15.03 -12.14 1.55
CA ASN A 169 -15.39 -12.28 0.14
C ASN A 169 -16.73 -12.97 -0.08
N ALA A 170 -17.09 -13.97 0.75
CA ALA A 170 -18.40 -14.62 0.69
C ALA A 170 -19.51 -13.63 1.04
N VAL A 171 -19.35 -12.83 2.10
CA VAL A 171 -20.30 -11.77 2.46
C VAL A 171 -20.46 -10.76 1.32
N ILE A 172 -19.34 -10.29 0.74
CA ILE A 172 -19.37 -9.38 -0.41
C ILE A 172 -20.12 -10.01 -1.60
N GLY A 173 -19.92 -11.31 -1.85
CA GLY A 173 -20.63 -12.04 -2.89
C GLY A 173 -22.14 -12.04 -2.71
N VAL A 174 -22.61 -12.27 -1.47
CA VAL A 174 -24.04 -12.22 -1.11
C VAL A 174 -24.58 -10.79 -1.30
N LEU A 175 -23.86 -9.77 -0.84
CA LEU A 175 -24.27 -8.37 -1.01
C LEU A 175 -24.41 -7.99 -2.49
N LYS A 176 -23.45 -8.41 -3.34
CA LYS A 176 -23.51 -8.16 -4.79
C LYS A 176 -24.71 -8.83 -5.44
N PHE A 177 -25.09 -10.02 -5.00
CA PHE A 177 -26.24 -10.75 -5.57
C PHE A 177 -27.55 -9.98 -5.40
N PHE A 178 -27.71 -9.24 -4.30
CA PHE A 178 -28.93 -8.45 -4.02
C PHE A 178 -28.82 -6.98 -4.45
N SER A 179 -27.70 -6.57 -5.02
CA SER A 179 -27.43 -5.15 -5.34
C SER A 179 -27.76 -4.81 -6.79
N VAL A 180 -28.03 -3.53 -7.05
CA VAL A 180 -28.23 -3.00 -8.40
C VAL A 180 -26.92 -2.85 -9.16
N GLU A 181 -26.96 -2.89 -10.50
CA GLU A 181 -25.77 -2.86 -11.35
C GLU A 181 -24.88 -1.62 -11.11
N GLU A 182 -25.45 -0.44 -10.90
CA GLU A 182 -24.71 0.80 -10.63
C GLU A 182 -23.84 0.70 -9.39
N ASP A 183 -24.36 0.11 -8.31
CA ASP A 183 -23.65 -0.05 -7.05
C ASP A 183 -22.56 -1.12 -7.17
N ILE A 184 -22.80 -2.20 -7.89
CA ILE A 184 -21.79 -3.22 -8.21
C ILE A 184 -20.66 -2.57 -8.99
N ARG A 185 -20.95 -1.77 -10.01
CA ARG A 185 -19.95 -1.06 -10.80
C ARG A 185 -19.13 -0.09 -9.95
N ALA A 186 -19.78 0.68 -9.09
CA ALA A 186 -19.10 1.61 -8.17
C ALA A 186 -18.15 0.87 -7.21
N TYR A 187 -18.60 -0.26 -6.65
CA TYR A 187 -17.79 -1.13 -5.79
C TYR A 187 -16.59 -1.71 -6.53
N VAL A 188 -16.78 -2.22 -7.76
CA VAL A 188 -15.71 -2.78 -8.58
C VAL A 188 -14.65 -1.72 -8.88
N ILE A 189 -15.06 -0.52 -9.32
CA ILE A 189 -14.15 0.60 -9.60
C ILE A 189 -13.36 0.98 -8.34
N TRP A 190 -13.99 0.98 -7.16
CA TRP A 190 -13.29 1.20 -5.91
C TRP A 190 -12.23 0.12 -5.65
N GLY A 191 -12.57 -1.15 -5.87
CA GLY A 191 -11.70 -2.30 -5.67
C GLY A 191 -10.50 -2.40 -6.62
N LEU A 192 -10.53 -1.69 -7.75
CA LEU A 192 -9.40 -1.62 -8.69
C LEU A 192 -8.21 -0.82 -8.15
N GLY A 193 -8.43 0.01 -7.13
CA GLY A 193 -7.41 0.87 -6.54
C GLY A 193 -7.02 2.04 -7.45
N SER A 194 -6.80 3.21 -6.86
CA SER A 194 -6.39 4.41 -7.59
C SER A 194 -5.71 5.42 -6.68
N PHE A 195 -4.62 6.01 -7.12
CA PHE A 195 -4.01 7.16 -6.44
C PHE A 195 -4.70 8.49 -6.80
N SER A 196 -5.50 8.53 -7.89
CA SER A 196 -6.21 9.74 -8.32
C SER A 196 -7.45 10.06 -7.51
N ARG A 197 -7.95 9.12 -6.71
CA ARG A 197 -9.09 9.34 -5.83
C ARG A 197 -8.80 10.31 -4.70
N VAL A 198 -7.54 10.37 -4.26
CA VAL A 198 -7.12 11.18 -3.13
C VAL A 198 -6.69 12.56 -3.61
N SER A 199 -7.55 13.55 -3.45
CA SER A 199 -7.32 14.91 -3.90
C SER A 199 -7.65 15.95 -2.81
N GLY A 200 -7.16 17.17 -2.96
CA GLY A 200 -7.48 18.30 -2.07
C GLY A 200 -7.20 18.00 -0.59
N ASN A 201 -8.18 18.28 0.26
CA ASN A 201 -8.06 18.12 1.72
C ASN A 201 -7.85 16.66 2.16
N GLN A 202 -8.38 15.71 1.40
CA GLN A 202 -8.19 14.28 1.70
C GLN A 202 -6.72 13.88 1.56
N MET A 203 -6.03 14.40 0.53
CA MET A 203 -4.61 14.16 0.34
C MET A 203 -3.78 14.72 1.51
N MET A 204 -4.08 15.94 1.95
CA MET A 204 -3.39 16.53 3.11
C MET A 204 -3.58 15.69 4.37
N LEU A 205 -4.81 15.24 4.64
CA LEU A 205 -5.12 14.38 5.78
C LEU A 205 -4.39 13.03 5.67
N PHE A 206 -4.44 12.37 4.50
CA PHE A 206 -3.75 11.12 4.25
C PHE A 206 -2.24 11.24 4.49
N VAL A 207 -1.60 12.25 3.89
CA VAL A 207 -0.16 12.51 4.05
C VAL A 207 0.18 12.82 5.50
N ALA A 208 -0.63 13.63 6.22
CA ALA A 208 -0.40 13.94 7.62
C ALA A 208 -0.48 12.69 8.52
N ILE A 209 -1.47 11.84 8.33
CA ILE A 209 -1.60 10.56 9.05
C ILE A 209 -0.37 9.68 8.78
N MET A 210 0.01 9.51 7.53
CA MET A 210 1.14 8.66 7.16
C MET A 210 2.48 9.25 7.61
N ALA A 211 2.63 10.58 7.67
CA ALA A 211 3.80 11.27 8.22
C ALA A 211 4.01 10.99 9.72
N ILE A 212 2.97 10.57 10.43
CA ILE A 212 3.06 10.11 11.81
C ILE A 212 3.31 8.58 11.87
N LEU A 213 2.54 7.80 11.11
CA LEU A 213 2.56 6.34 11.18
C LEU A 213 3.88 5.75 10.65
N ILE A 214 4.44 6.32 9.58
CA ILE A 214 5.70 5.85 9.00
C ILE A 214 6.86 6.00 10.01
N PRO A 215 7.15 7.16 10.61
CA PRO A 215 8.18 7.28 11.65
C PRO A 215 7.93 6.41 12.88
N LEU A 216 6.68 6.27 13.33
CA LEU A 216 6.33 5.37 14.44
C LEU A 216 6.72 3.92 14.14
N SER A 217 6.60 3.48 12.89
CA SER A 217 7.01 2.13 12.49
C SER A 217 8.51 1.88 12.65
N PHE A 218 9.35 2.91 12.54
CA PHE A 218 10.81 2.82 12.72
C PHE A 218 11.22 2.52 14.17
N LEU A 219 10.37 2.82 15.15
CA LEU A 219 10.60 2.44 16.55
C LEU A 219 10.64 0.93 16.74
N LEU A 220 10.07 0.16 15.79
CA LEU A 220 10.02 -1.29 15.83
C LEU A 220 11.27 -1.97 15.26
N ILE A 221 12.25 -1.24 14.73
CA ILE A 221 13.47 -1.79 14.11
C ILE A 221 14.19 -2.77 15.03
N LYS A 222 14.40 -2.38 16.30
CA LYS A 222 15.05 -3.24 17.29
C LYS A 222 14.24 -4.51 17.55
N THR A 223 12.93 -4.38 17.67
CA THR A 223 12.00 -5.50 17.87
C THR A 223 12.04 -6.47 16.69
N LEU A 224 11.99 -5.93 15.46
CA LEU A 224 12.05 -6.72 14.23
C LEU A 224 13.37 -7.48 14.09
N ASN A 225 14.51 -6.84 14.40
CA ASN A 225 15.82 -7.50 14.39
C ASN A 225 15.91 -8.63 15.43
N LEU A 226 15.38 -8.44 16.64
CA LEU A 226 15.32 -9.51 17.64
C LEU A 226 14.43 -10.68 17.18
N MET A 227 13.32 -10.41 16.51
CA MET A 227 12.41 -11.45 15.99
C MET A 227 13.05 -12.32 14.89
N LEU A 228 14.04 -11.80 14.14
CA LEU A 228 14.79 -12.60 13.17
C LEU A 228 15.57 -13.73 13.80
N LEU A 229 16.06 -13.56 15.05
CA LEU A 229 16.87 -14.56 15.75
C LEU A 229 16.09 -15.79 16.21
N GLY A 230 14.78 -15.76 16.09
CA GLY A 230 13.90 -16.81 16.58
C GLY A 230 13.29 -16.51 17.95
N ASP A 231 12.08 -17.07 18.19
CA ASP A 231 11.29 -16.76 19.39
C ASP A 231 12.01 -17.14 20.69
N GLY A 232 12.76 -18.26 20.69
CA GLY A 232 13.56 -18.72 21.83
C GLY A 232 14.69 -17.75 22.17
N TYR A 233 15.51 -17.41 21.18
CA TYR A 233 16.63 -16.47 21.35
C TYR A 233 16.15 -15.06 21.72
N ALA A 234 15.14 -14.56 21.04
CA ALA A 234 14.57 -13.25 21.29
C ALA A 234 14.02 -13.14 22.74
N ARG A 235 13.42 -14.23 23.25
CA ARG A 235 12.93 -14.29 24.63
C ARG A 235 14.09 -14.25 25.65
N ASN A 236 15.16 -14.98 25.39
CA ASN A 236 16.36 -14.97 26.26
C ASN A 236 17.03 -13.58 26.31
N LEU A 237 16.89 -12.79 25.22
CA LEU A 237 17.33 -11.41 25.16
C LEU A 237 16.32 -10.40 25.76
N GLY A 238 15.29 -10.89 26.47
CA GLY A 238 14.31 -10.09 27.18
C GLY A 238 13.13 -9.60 26.33
N LEU A 239 12.95 -10.07 25.07
CA LEU A 239 11.83 -9.65 24.25
C LEU A 239 10.54 -10.39 24.67
N ASN A 240 9.50 -9.64 25.00
CA ASN A 240 8.18 -10.20 25.15
C ASN A 240 7.56 -10.46 23.76
N ILE A 241 7.64 -11.70 23.27
CA ILE A 241 7.22 -12.09 21.93
C ILE A 241 5.74 -11.75 21.66
N LYS A 242 4.85 -11.93 22.65
CA LYS A 242 3.41 -11.62 22.47
C LYS A 242 3.19 -10.12 22.24
N ARG A 243 3.83 -9.27 23.04
CA ARG A 243 3.75 -7.80 22.88
C ARG A 243 4.42 -7.34 21.60
N ALA A 244 5.58 -7.90 21.26
CA ALA A 244 6.30 -7.60 20.03
C ALA A 244 5.47 -7.92 18.79
N ARG A 245 4.88 -9.12 18.73
CA ARG A 245 4.00 -9.54 17.65
C ARG A 245 2.77 -8.64 17.53
N LEU A 246 2.13 -8.31 18.66
CA LEU A 246 0.99 -7.40 18.71
C LEU A 246 1.35 -6.03 18.11
N LEU A 247 2.45 -5.42 18.57
CA LEU A 247 2.86 -4.09 18.11
C LEU A 247 3.19 -4.08 16.62
N VAL A 248 3.89 -5.09 16.11
CA VAL A 248 4.26 -5.16 14.70
C VAL A 248 3.03 -5.41 13.81
N ILE A 249 2.13 -6.32 14.19
CA ILE A 249 0.88 -6.58 13.44
C ILE A 249 0.00 -5.33 13.43
N THR A 250 -0.12 -4.63 14.57
CA THR A 250 -0.92 -3.40 14.66
C THR A 250 -0.30 -2.30 13.79
N SER A 251 1.01 -2.09 13.84
CA SER A 251 1.70 -1.11 13.01
C SER A 251 1.48 -1.38 11.52
N ALA A 252 1.74 -2.61 11.08
CA ALA A 252 1.55 -3.00 9.68
C ALA A 252 0.07 -2.94 9.26
N GLY A 253 -0.82 -3.36 10.15
CA GLY A 253 -2.27 -3.36 9.91
C GLY A 253 -2.81 -1.95 9.73
N VAL A 254 -2.42 -1.00 10.60
CA VAL A 254 -2.86 0.39 10.50
C VAL A 254 -2.32 1.05 9.24
N LEU A 255 -1.04 0.86 8.89
CA LEU A 255 -0.47 1.36 7.64
C LEU A 255 -1.27 0.85 6.43
N THR A 256 -1.57 -0.44 6.39
CA THR A 256 -2.35 -1.05 5.30
C THR A 256 -3.79 -0.55 5.29
N ALA A 257 -4.44 -0.44 6.45
CA ALA A 257 -5.81 0.02 6.59
C ALA A 257 -5.99 1.44 6.04
N ILE A 258 -5.10 2.36 6.42
CA ILE A 258 -5.13 3.74 5.96
C ILE A 258 -4.89 3.82 4.45
N VAL A 259 -3.86 3.15 3.92
CA VAL A 259 -3.62 3.14 2.47
C VAL A 259 -4.80 2.55 1.71
N THR A 260 -5.35 1.41 2.18
CA THR A 260 -6.50 0.77 1.52
C THR A 260 -7.74 1.65 1.56
N ALA A 261 -7.98 2.37 2.65
CA ALA A 261 -9.14 3.26 2.80
C ALA A 261 -9.12 4.42 1.79
N TYR A 262 -7.96 4.99 1.54
CA TYR A 262 -7.81 6.13 0.64
C TYR A 262 -7.59 5.72 -0.82
N CYS A 263 -6.76 4.71 -1.06
CA CYS A 263 -6.33 4.31 -2.41
C CYS A 263 -7.06 3.07 -2.96
N GLY A 264 -7.87 2.40 -2.15
CA GLY A 264 -8.36 1.05 -2.44
C GLY A 264 -7.31 -0.04 -2.17
N PRO A 265 -7.66 -1.32 -2.36
CA PRO A 265 -6.75 -2.43 -2.11
C PRO A 265 -5.62 -2.45 -3.14
N ILE A 266 -4.36 -2.40 -2.66
CA ILE A 266 -3.13 -2.51 -3.48
C ILE A 266 -2.29 -3.64 -2.86
N ILE A 267 -2.06 -4.72 -3.63
CA ILE A 267 -1.57 -5.98 -3.06
C ILE A 267 -0.05 -6.13 -3.18
N PHE A 268 0.51 -5.97 -4.38
CA PHE A 268 1.86 -6.40 -4.70
C PHE A 268 2.99 -5.52 -4.15
N LEU A 269 2.76 -4.24 -3.88
CA LEU A 269 3.81 -3.33 -3.38
C LEU A 269 4.40 -3.83 -2.05
N GLY A 270 3.55 -4.20 -1.09
CA GLY A 270 4.00 -4.70 0.21
C GLY A 270 4.69 -6.07 0.15
N LEU A 271 4.50 -6.82 -0.93
CA LEU A 271 5.10 -8.14 -1.09
C LEU A 271 6.41 -8.06 -1.87
N ALA A 272 6.43 -7.36 -3.00
CA ALA A 272 7.56 -7.32 -3.92
C ALA A 272 8.73 -6.47 -3.40
N VAL A 273 8.45 -5.28 -2.85
CA VAL A 273 9.49 -4.31 -2.47
C VAL A 273 10.43 -4.84 -1.38
N PRO A 274 9.96 -5.38 -0.25
CA PRO A 274 10.88 -5.90 0.77
C PRO A 274 11.73 -7.06 0.24
N HIS A 275 11.18 -7.86 -0.67
CA HIS A 275 11.89 -8.97 -1.29
C HIS A 275 13.01 -8.45 -2.21
N LEU A 276 12.70 -7.47 -3.05
CA LEU A 276 13.67 -6.80 -3.92
C LEU A 276 14.79 -6.12 -3.12
N CYS A 277 14.44 -5.41 -2.04
CA CYS A 277 15.43 -4.76 -1.19
C CYS A 277 16.39 -5.77 -0.53
N ARG A 278 15.88 -6.92 -0.03
CA ARG A 278 16.77 -7.97 0.50
C ARG A 278 17.73 -8.50 -0.56
N ALA A 279 17.27 -8.68 -1.80
CA ALA A 279 18.12 -9.15 -2.89
C ALA A 279 19.21 -8.12 -3.27
N ILE A 280 18.85 -6.83 -3.33
CA ILE A 280 19.77 -5.74 -3.71
C ILE A 280 20.77 -5.44 -2.59
N PHE A 281 20.30 -5.29 -1.35
CA PHE A 281 21.14 -4.90 -0.22
C PHE A 281 21.82 -6.10 0.47
N GLN A 282 21.44 -7.33 0.14
CA GLN A 282 22.00 -8.58 0.70
C GLN A 282 22.10 -8.57 2.23
N THR A 283 21.08 -8.02 2.89
CA THR A 283 21.02 -7.91 4.34
C THR A 283 19.62 -8.19 4.87
N SER A 284 19.55 -8.66 6.11
CA SER A 284 18.31 -8.81 6.88
C SER A 284 18.18 -7.77 8.00
N ASP A 285 19.19 -6.91 8.21
CA ASP A 285 19.15 -5.88 9.25
C ASP A 285 18.13 -4.80 8.89
N HIS A 286 17.11 -4.65 9.74
CA HIS A 286 16.05 -3.65 9.57
C HIS A 286 16.54 -2.21 9.70
N ARG A 287 17.75 -1.95 10.25
CA ARG A 287 18.35 -0.62 10.23
C ARG A 287 18.64 -0.14 8.81
N ILE A 288 18.96 -1.07 7.91
CA ILE A 288 19.21 -0.81 6.49
C ILE A 288 17.94 -1.05 5.68
N LEU A 289 17.25 -2.17 5.93
CA LEU A 289 16.09 -2.56 5.14
C LEU A 289 14.89 -1.63 5.30
N MET A 290 14.65 -1.09 6.50
CA MET A 290 13.47 -0.24 6.73
C MET A 290 13.51 1.04 5.88
N PRO A 291 14.61 1.84 5.90
CA PRO A 291 14.73 2.98 4.98
C PRO A 291 14.82 2.57 3.51
N ALA A 292 15.50 1.46 3.17
CA ALA A 292 15.56 0.97 1.81
C ALA A 292 14.17 0.64 1.24
N VAL A 293 13.37 -0.07 2.02
CA VAL A 293 12.00 -0.46 1.66
C VAL A 293 11.08 0.75 1.57
N LEU A 294 11.23 1.74 2.46
CA LEU A 294 10.49 3.00 2.40
C LEU A 294 10.71 3.68 1.05
N PHE A 295 11.98 3.93 0.70
CA PHE A 295 12.31 4.65 -0.53
C PHE A 295 12.02 3.82 -1.79
N ALA A 296 12.34 2.53 -1.79
CA ALA A 296 12.05 1.66 -2.93
C ALA A 296 10.54 1.49 -3.15
N GLY A 297 9.74 1.44 -2.07
CA GLY A 297 8.28 1.39 -2.14
C GLY A 297 7.70 2.66 -2.75
N ALA A 298 8.20 3.82 -2.32
CA ALA A 298 7.84 5.11 -2.90
C ALA A 298 8.19 5.17 -4.40
N ALA A 299 9.41 4.78 -4.77
CA ALA A 299 9.85 4.77 -6.16
C ALA A 299 9.00 3.83 -7.03
N LEU A 300 8.76 2.59 -6.59
CA LEU A 300 7.96 1.62 -7.35
C LEU A 300 6.51 2.08 -7.51
N ALA A 301 5.91 2.67 -6.49
CA ALA A 301 4.56 3.23 -6.59
C ALA A 301 4.48 4.40 -7.58
N LEU A 302 5.50 5.28 -7.63
CA LEU A 302 5.60 6.34 -8.62
C LEU A 302 5.73 5.79 -10.04
N VAL A 303 6.52 4.72 -10.25
CA VAL A 303 6.60 4.02 -11.55
C VAL A 303 5.23 3.46 -11.94
N CYS A 304 4.56 2.77 -11.01
CA CYS A 304 3.23 2.23 -11.29
C CYS A 304 2.20 3.33 -11.60
N ASN A 305 2.29 4.48 -10.94
CA ASN A 305 1.42 5.63 -11.22
C ASN A 305 1.69 6.24 -12.62
N LEU A 306 2.95 6.30 -13.05
CA LEU A 306 3.31 6.72 -14.42
C LEU A 306 2.72 5.76 -15.46
N ILE A 307 2.90 4.46 -15.26
CA ILE A 307 2.36 3.43 -16.17
C ILE A 307 0.83 3.52 -16.23
N ALA A 308 0.17 3.70 -15.08
CA ALA A 308 -1.29 3.80 -15.00
C ALA A 308 -1.85 5.02 -15.75
N ARG A 309 -1.03 6.03 -16.04
CA ARG A 309 -1.43 7.31 -16.66
C ARG A 309 -0.75 7.55 -18.01
N MET A 310 -0.23 6.52 -18.65
CA MET A 310 0.43 6.67 -19.95
C MET A 310 -0.48 7.37 -20.95
N PRO A 311 0.08 8.32 -21.76
CA PRO A 311 -0.66 8.97 -22.81
C PRO A 311 -1.14 7.94 -23.86
N GLY A 312 -2.33 8.15 -24.43
CA GLY A 312 -2.93 7.26 -25.44
C GLY A 312 -4.05 6.35 -24.92
N PHE A 313 -4.28 6.31 -23.60
CA PHE A 313 -5.45 5.64 -23.03
C PHE A 313 -6.47 6.66 -22.52
N GLU A 314 -7.73 6.50 -22.90
CA GLU A 314 -8.83 7.24 -22.28
C GLU A 314 -9.05 6.71 -20.87
N GLY A 315 -8.60 7.46 -19.85
CA GLY A 315 -8.69 7.08 -18.44
C GLY A 315 -7.38 6.57 -17.86
N ALA A 316 -7.36 6.31 -16.56
CA ALA A 316 -6.22 5.73 -15.86
C ALA A 316 -6.40 4.22 -15.72
N LEU A 317 -5.33 3.45 -15.98
CA LEU A 317 -5.34 2.01 -15.72
C LEU A 317 -5.49 1.74 -14.21
N PRO A 318 -6.13 0.62 -13.83
CA PRO A 318 -6.23 0.21 -12.44
C PRO A 318 -4.86 0.02 -11.80
N VAL A 319 -4.59 0.73 -10.70
CA VAL A 319 -3.27 0.68 -10.04
C VAL A 319 -2.96 -0.72 -9.54
N ASN A 320 -3.96 -1.45 -9.02
CA ASN A 320 -3.76 -2.81 -8.55
C ASN A 320 -3.32 -3.77 -9.67
N SER A 321 -3.87 -3.61 -10.88
CA SER A 321 -3.47 -4.39 -12.06
C SER A 321 -2.04 -4.04 -12.49
N VAL A 322 -1.69 -2.76 -12.52
CA VAL A 322 -0.32 -2.31 -12.86
C VAL A 322 0.69 -2.83 -11.86
N THR A 323 0.40 -2.71 -10.55
CA THR A 323 1.30 -3.22 -9.50
C THR A 323 1.44 -4.74 -9.55
N ALA A 324 0.40 -5.47 -9.96
CA ALA A 324 0.46 -6.92 -10.17
C ALA A 324 1.35 -7.30 -11.36
N LEU A 325 1.17 -6.61 -12.50
CA LEU A 325 1.97 -6.85 -13.71
C LEU A 325 3.47 -6.56 -13.49
N VAL A 326 3.80 -5.55 -12.70
CA VAL A 326 5.19 -5.22 -12.37
C VAL A 326 5.71 -6.10 -11.23
N GLY A 327 4.91 -6.33 -10.19
CA GLY A 327 5.35 -7.02 -8.98
C GLY A 327 5.49 -8.53 -9.14
N ALA A 328 4.60 -9.18 -9.88
CA ALA A 328 4.63 -10.64 -10.04
C ALA A 328 5.89 -11.14 -10.76
N PRO A 329 6.35 -10.55 -11.89
CA PRO A 329 7.61 -10.94 -12.53
C PRO A 329 8.83 -10.70 -11.62
N VAL A 330 8.83 -9.60 -10.85
CA VAL A 330 9.91 -9.30 -9.90
C VAL A 330 10.02 -10.40 -8.84
N ILE A 331 8.92 -10.80 -8.24
CA ILE A 331 8.90 -11.89 -7.24
C ILE A 331 9.36 -13.20 -7.87
N ALA A 332 8.82 -13.54 -9.03
CA ALA A 332 9.18 -14.76 -9.74
C ALA A 332 10.69 -14.81 -10.04
N SER A 333 11.27 -13.74 -10.59
CA SER A 333 12.70 -13.68 -10.94
C SER A 333 13.60 -13.89 -9.71
N VAL A 334 13.26 -13.30 -8.57
CA VAL A 334 14.06 -13.46 -7.34
C VAL A 334 13.94 -14.86 -6.75
N LEU A 335 12.75 -15.48 -6.80
CA LEU A 335 12.56 -16.86 -6.36
C LEU A 335 13.35 -17.88 -7.21
N PHE A 336 13.34 -17.70 -8.52
CA PHE A 336 14.12 -18.56 -9.43
C PHE A 336 15.62 -18.37 -9.26
N SER A 337 16.10 -17.15 -9.05
CA SER A 337 17.52 -16.86 -8.82
C SER A 337 18.03 -17.52 -7.54
N LYS A 338 17.25 -17.50 -6.45
CA LYS A 338 17.61 -18.15 -5.20
C LYS A 338 17.72 -19.66 -5.33
N ARG A 339 16.77 -20.30 -6.01
CA ARG A 339 16.79 -21.74 -6.25
C ARG A 339 18.00 -22.20 -7.10
N LYS A 340 18.43 -21.37 -8.07
CA LYS A 340 19.60 -21.67 -8.89
C LYS A 340 20.91 -21.66 -8.07
N ASN A 341 21.02 -20.77 -7.08
CA ASN A 341 22.18 -20.71 -6.20
C ASN A 341 22.21 -21.90 -5.23
N GLU A 342 21.07 -22.33 -4.70
CA GLU A 342 20.96 -23.53 -3.83
C GLU A 342 21.20 -24.85 -4.56
N LEU A 343 21.08 -24.90 -5.89
CA LEU A 343 21.38 -26.10 -6.71
C LEU A 343 22.85 -26.15 -7.17
N ASN A 344 23.59 -25.05 -7.02
CA ASN A 344 24.98 -24.92 -7.40
C ASN A 344 25.96 -25.04 -6.19
N GLU A 345 25.42 -25.12 -4.96
CA GLU A 345 26.11 -25.44 -3.71
C GLU A 345 25.93 -26.94 -3.38
#